data_dd7f4173229d77d2f1414a0d2db8bda4
#
_entry.id   dd7f4173229d77d2f1414a0d2db8bda4
#
_cell.length_a   1.000
_cell.length_b   1.000
_cell.length_c   1.000
_cell.angle_alpha   90.00
_cell.angle_beta   90.00
_cell.angle_gamma   90.00
#
_symmetry.space_group_name_H-M   'P 1'
#
loop_
_entity.id
_entity.type
_entity.pdbx_description
1 polymer ?
#
loop_
_entity_poly.entity_id
_entity_poly.type
_entity_poly.pdbx_seq_one_letter_code
_entity_poly.pdbx_strand_id
1 'polypeptide(L)'
;MAEQFIVSARKYRPDTWSTVVGQKHITTTLQNAIANQQIAQAYLFTGPRGVGKTTCARIFAKAVNGEGVDLSFNVFELDAASNNSVDDIRSIVDSVRIPPQSGKYKVYIIDEVHMLSQAAFNAFLKTLEEPPAHAIFILATTEKHKILPTILSRCQIFDFNRIKVRDIAEHLGEIATREGIEAEQEALHVIAQKADGAMRDALSIFDQVVAFCGRNLTYQEVIRNLNVLDYEYYFRVVDHMLAEDIPGVLMLLDEVMNRGFDAHHFISGLGAHLRNLMVCKDPQTISLLEVTESVAEKYKTQASSADVRFMLEALEIVNSCDNQYRTSRSPRLLVELTLMQLCSLLFNRREGEKKKRRLKPFRARPA
;
A
#
# COMPACT_ATOMS: atom_id res chain seq x y z
N MET A 1 -18.96 -30.16 15.91
CA MET A 1 -18.89 -28.80 16.49
C MET A 1 -18.57 -27.88 15.31
N ALA A 2 -19.35 -26.84 15.07
CA ALA A 2 -19.01 -25.85 14.02
C ALA A 2 -17.69 -25.20 14.38
N GLU A 3 -16.70 -25.29 13.50
CA GLU A 3 -15.43 -24.54 13.65
C GLU A 3 -15.78 -23.06 13.75
N GLN A 4 -15.30 -22.43 14.82
CA GLN A 4 -15.51 -21.01 15.03
C GLN A 4 -14.76 -20.26 13.94
N PHE A 5 -15.47 -19.47 13.14
CA PHE A 5 -14.85 -18.66 12.08
C PHE A 5 -13.78 -17.73 12.67
N ILE A 6 -12.55 -17.88 12.21
CA ILE A 6 -11.41 -17.02 12.58
C ILE A 6 -11.02 -16.22 11.34
N VAL A 7 -11.06 -14.90 11.43
CA VAL A 7 -10.65 -14.00 10.34
C VAL A 7 -9.22 -14.31 9.86
N SER A 8 -8.99 -14.29 8.54
CA SER A 8 -7.72 -14.68 7.93
C SER A 8 -6.54 -13.87 8.43
N ALA A 9 -6.70 -12.58 8.71
CA ALA A 9 -5.68 -11.73 9.29
C ALA A 9 -5.17 -12.21 10.68
N ARG A 10 -5.96 -13.02 11.40
CA ARG A 10 -5.56 -13.66 12.66
C ARG A 10 -5.08 -15.10 12.44
N LYS A 11 -5.77 -15.88 11.61
CA LYS A 11 -5.48 -17.28 11.31
C LYS A 11 -4.12 -17.45 10.63
N TYR A 12 -3.78 -16.56 9.68
CA TYR A 12 -2.55 -16.58 8.89
C TYR A 12 -1.51 -15.57 9.35
N ARG A 13 -1.61 -15.11 10.62
CA ARG A 13 -0.58 -14.24 11.18
C ARG A 13 0.73 -15.02 11.30
N PRO A 14 1.84 -14.56 10.70
CA PRO A 14 3.14 -15.22 10.79
C PRO A 14 3.59 -15.47 12.24
N ASP A 15 4.10 -16.64 12.50
CA ASP A 15 4.66 -17.09 13.78
C ASP A 15 6.16 -17.45 13.69
N THR A 16 6.68 -17.51 12.46
CA THR A 16 8.09 -17.77 12.13
C THR A 16 8.62 -16.75 11.14
N TRP A 17 9.95 -16.61 11.09
CA TRP A 17 10.60 -15.68 10.14
C TRP A 17 10.36 -16.02 8.67
N SER A 18 10.26 -17.32 8.36
CA SER A 18 10.06 -17.82 6.99
C SER A 18 8.69 -17.48 6.42
N THR A 19 7.69 -17.27 7.27
CA THR A 19 6.31 -16.95 6.87
C THR A 19 6.04 -15.45 6.75
N VAL A 20 7.05 -14.59 7.09
CA VAL A 20 6.94 -13.13 6.95
C VAL A 20 7.14 -12.72 5.49
N VAL A 21 6.13 -12.13 4.90
CA VAL A 21 6.13 -11.69 3.49
C VAL A 21 6.72 -10.29 3.33
N GLY A 22 7.55 -10.09 2.31
CA GLY A 22 7.98 -8.77 1.82
C GLY A 22 9.03 -8.04 2.67
N GLN A 23 9.46 -8.59 3.83
CA GLN A 23 10.38 -7.92 4.78
C GLN A 23 11.72 -8.64 4.96
N LYS A 24 12.23 -9.32 3.93
CA LYS A 24 13.45 -10.14 4.02
C LYS A 24 14.66 -9.41 4.61
N HIS A 25 14.87 -8.14 4.25
CA HIS A 25 15.98 -7.33 4.76
C HIS A 25 15.94 -7.17 6.30
N ILE A 26 14.72 -6.98 6.86
CA ILE A 26 14.52 -6.85 8.31
C ILE A 26 14.68 -8.21 9.00
N THR A 27 13.96 -9.23 8.50
CA THR A 27 13.99 -10.56 9.10
C THR A 27 15.39 -11.14 9.12
N THR A 28 16.16 -11.01 8.03
CA THR A 28 17.57 -11.46 7.97
C THR A 28 18.45 -10.70 8.96
N THR A 29 18.29 -9.37 9.07
CA THR A 29 19.09 -8.57 10.00
C THR A 29 18.79 -8.94 11.45
N LEU A 30 17.53 -9.13 11.82
CA LEU A 30 17.14 -9.54 13.17
C LEU A 30 17.61 -10.96 13.51
N GLN A 31 17.52 -11.90 12.56
CA GLN A 31 18.06 -13.25 12.72
C GLN A 31 19.58 -13.25 12.94
N ASN A 32 20.32 -12.45 12.16
CA ASN A 32 21.77 -12.32 12.31
C ASN A 32 22.15 -11.70 13.65
N ALA A 33 21.39 -10.70 14.14
CA ALA A 33 21.62 -10.10 15.45
C ALA A 33 21.44 -11.13 16.58
N ILE A 34 20.43 -12.00 16.47
CA ILE A 34 20.20 -13.08 17.43
C ILE A 34 21.33 -14.13 17.37
N ALA A 35 21.68 -14.59 16.15
CA ALA A 35 22.71 -15.61 15.95
C ALA A 35 24.09 -15.15 16.47
N ASN A 36 24.42 -13.86 16.27
CA ASN A 36 25.68 -13.26 16.73
C ASN A 36 25.63 -12.76 18.17
N GLN A 37 24.50 -12.93 18.88
CA GLN A 37 24.27 -12.43 20.24
C GLN A 37 24.45 -10.90 20.37
N GLN A 38 24.20 -10.16 19.27
CA GLN A 38 24.29 -8.70 19.20
C GLN A 38 22.89 -8.09 19.30
N ILE A 39 22.23 -8.35 20.44
CA ILE A 39 20.86 -7.92 20.67
C ILE A 39 20.88 -6.54 21.32
N ALA A 40 20.30 -5.53 20.66
CA ALA A 40 20.08 -4.22 21.23
C ALA A 40 18.96 -4.26 22.30
N GLN A 41 18.99 -3.33 23.24
CA GLN A 41 17.95 -3.24 24.27
C GLN A 41 16.74 -2.41 23.86
N ALA A 42 16.86 -1.59 22.79
CA ALA A 42 15.77 -0.79 22.26
C ALA A 42 15.74 -0.84 20.73
N TYR A 43 14.56 -1.16 20.20
CA TYR A 43 14.25 -1.23 18.77
C TYR A 43 13.11 -0.28 18.44
N LEU A 44 13.18 0.36 17.28
CA LEU A 44 12.08 1.13 16.73
C LEU A 44 11.68 0.58 15.35
N PHE A 45 10.50 -0.01 15.25
CA PHE A 45 9.93 -0.51 14.01
C PHE A 45 9.01 0.55 13.42
N THR A 46 9.37 1.11 12.28
CA THR A 46 8.60 2.17 11.62
C THR A 46 8.06 1.69 10.29
N GLY A 47 6.98 2.28 9.82
CA GLY A 47 6.40 1.98 8.51
C GLY A 47 4.88 1.89 8.51
N PRO A 48 4.24 1.73 7.33
CA PRO A 48 2.79 1.71 7.18
C PRO A 48 2.10 0.69 8.07
N ARG A 49 0.79 0.86 8.27
CA ARG A 49 -0.06 -0.11 8.97
C ARG A 49 -0.10 -1.42 8.17
N GLY A 50 -0.22 -2.56 8.87
CA GLY A 50 -0.48 -3.85 8.24
C GLY A 50 0.71 -4.53 7.55
N VAL A 51 1.92 -3.96 7.62
CA VAL A 51 3.16 -4.48 6.97
C VAL A 51 3.93 -5.51 7.82
N GLY A 52 3.48 -5.82 9.05
CA GLY A 52 4.07 -6.86 9.89
C GLY A 52 4.94 -6.39 11.05
N LYS A 53 4.96 -5.09 11.42
CA LYS A 53 5.77 -4.56 12.55
C LYS A 53 5.58 -5.36 13.85
N THR A 54 4.37 -5.40 14.38
CA THR A 54 4.03 -6.10 15.63
C THR A 54 4.19 -7.62 15.50
N THR A 55 3.99 -8.16 14.31
CA THR A 55 4.23 -9.58 14.01
C THR A 55 5.71 -9.93 14.14
N CYS A 56 6.58 -9.15 13.49
CA CYS A 56 8.04 -9.33 13.61
C CYS A 56 8.53 -9.12 15.05
N ALA A 57 7.93 -8.17 15.79
CA ALA A 57 8.25 -7.97 17.21
C ALA A 57 7.96 -9.23 18.05
N ARG A 58 6.80 -9.88 17.81
CA ARG A 58 6.45 -11.13 18.51
C ARG A 58 7.37 -12.30 18.14
N ILE A 59 7.69 -12.44 16.85
CA ILE A 59 8.62 -13.48 16.38
C ILE A 59 10.01 -13.25 16.99
N PHE A 60 10.48 -12.01 17.03
CA PHE A 60 11.74 -11.64 17.66
C PHE A 60 11.74 -11.97 19.15
N ALA A 61 10.68 -11.58 19.88
CA ALA A 61 10.53 -11.86 21.31
C ALA A 61 10.59 -13.38 21.62
N LYS A 62 9.97 -14.19 20.76
CA LYS A 62 10.05 -15.65 20.84
C LYS A 62 11.47 -16.15 20.57
N ALA A 63 12.11 -15.66 19.53
CA ALA A 63 13.42 -16.12 19.09
C ALA A 63 14.54 -15.80 20.10
N VAL A 64 14.50 -14.63 20.78
CA VAL A 64 15.53 -14.25 21.79
C VAL A 64 15.40 -15.04 23.08
N ASN A 65 14.22 -15.58 23.40
CA ASN A 65 13.99 -16.41 24.59
C ASN A 65 14.21 -17.90 24.36
N GLY A 66 14.25 -18.33 23.09
CA GLY A 66 14.41 -19.73 22.71
C GLY A 66 13.09 -20.49 22.64
N GLU A 67 13.16 -21.71 22.08
CA GLU A 67 12.02 -22.60 21.97
C GLU A 67 11.66 -23.23 23.31
N GLY A 68 10.36 -23.42 23.58
CA GLY A 68 9.86 -24.09 24.79
C GLY A 68 9.70 -23.19 26.02
N VAL A 69 10.04 -21.89 25.95
CA VAL A 69 9.80 -20.92 27.01
C VAL A 69 8.36 -20.42 26.95
N ASP A 70 7.66 -20.43 28.10
CA ASP A 70 6.36 -19.77 28.21
C ASP A 70 6.52 -18.26 28.13
N LEU A 71 6.07 -17.71 27.02
CA LEU A 71 6.18 -16.28 26.73
C LEU A 71 5.14 -15.41 27.44
N SER A 72 4.13 -16.01 28.10
CA SER A 72 3.03 -15.30 28.75
C SER A 72 3.52 -14.34 29.85
N PHE A 73 4.65 -14.66 30.47
CA PHE A 73 5.27 -13.85 31.53
C PHE A 73 6.46 -13.02 31.06
N ASN A 74 6.86 -13.20 29.79
CA ASN A 74 8.06 -12.57 29.24
C ASN A 74 7.78 -11.53 28.16
N VAL A 75 6.60 -11.59 27.52
CA VAL A 75 6.23 -10.67 26.44
C VAL A 75 5.03 -9.84 26.86
N PHE A 76 5.26 -8.56 27.00
CA PHE A 76 4.24 -7.58 27.37
C PHE A 76 3.94 -6.72 26.16
N GLU A 77 2.69 -6.72 25.73
CA GLU A 77 2.24 -5.96 24.57
C GLU A 77 1.27 -4.88 25.01
N LEU A 78 1.57 -3.63 24.67
CA LEU A 78 0.78 -2.46 24.94
C LEU A 78 0.43 -1.75 23.63
N ASP A 79 -0.83 -1.46 23.41
CA ASP A 79 -1.27 -0.54 22.36
C ASP A 79 -1.39 0.87 22.94
N ALA A 80 -0.49 1.76 22.53
CA ALA A 80 -0.48 3.14 23.00
C ALA A 80 -1.68 3.97 22.53
N ALA A 81 -2.45 3.50 21.54
CA ALA A 81 -3.69 4.15 21.17
C ALA A 81 -4.77 4.01 22.27
N SER A 82 -4.76 2.88 22.99
CA SER A 82 -5.69 2.58 24.09
C SER A 82 -5.10 2.89 25.47
N ASN A 83 -3.77 2.87 25.61
CA ASN A 83 -3.05 3.00 26.90
C ASN A 83 -1.96 4.06 26.76
N ASN A 84 -2.34 5.33 26.75
CA ASN A 84 -1.44 6.46 26.49
C ASN A 84 -1.13 7.32 27.72
N SER A 85 -1.63 6.93 28.88
CA SER A 85 -1.45 7.67 30.12
C SER A 85 -0.06 7.50 30.73
N VAL A 86 0.31 8.43 31.61
CA VAL A 86 1.58 8.33 32.36
C VAL A 86 1.58 7.13 33.30
N ASP A 87 0.41 6.77 33.84
CA ASP A 87 0.30 5.69 34.82
C ASP A 87 0.42 4.31 34.17
N ASP A 88 -0.06 4.15 32.91
CA ASP A 88 0.16 2.95 32.12
C ASP A 88 1.66 2.72 31.90
N ILE A 89 2.37 3.75 31.50
CA ILE A 89 3.82 3.67 31.26
C ILE A 89 4.61 3.47 32.57
N ARG A 90 4.19 4.09 33.68
CA ARG A 90 4.83 3.86 34.99
C ARG A 90 4.69 2.40 35.41
N SER A 91 3.53 1.79 35.20
CA SER A 91 3.32 0.36 35.49
C SER A 91 4.29 -0.53 34.71
N ILE A 92 4.54 -0.20 33.44
CA ILE A 92 5.57 -0.90 32.63
C ILE A 92 6.96 -0.67 33.23
N VAL A 93 7.34 0.58 33.49
CA VAL A 93 8.66 0.94 34.05
C VAL A 93 8.95 0.21 35.36
N ASP A 94 7.95 0.06 36.21
CA ASP A 94 8.08 -0.68 37.48
C ASP A 94 8.22 -2.18 37.24
N SER A 95 7.46 -2.74 36.29
CA SER A 95 7.56 -4.16 35.91
C SER A 95 8.89 -4.54 35.26
N VAL A 96 9.54 -3.59 34.59
CA VAL A 96 10.85 -3.78 33.92
C VAL A 96 11.95 -4.13 34.93
N ARG A 97 11.88 -3.61 36.16
CA ARG A 97 12.90 -3.86 37.20
C ARG A 97 12.95 -5.30 37.69
N ILE A 98 11.84 -6.03 37.47
CA ILE A 98 11.74 -7.43 37.92
C ILE A 98 12.30 -8.35 36.81
N PRO A 99 13.30 -9.17 37.05
CA PRO A 99 13.86 -10.08 36.05
C PRO A 99 12.82 -11.13 35.60
N PRO A 100 13.01 -11.76 34.43
CA PRO A 100 12.10 -12.81 33.94
C PRO A 100 12.18 -14.04 34.87
N GLN A 101 11.03 -14.72 35.05
CA GLN A 101 10.98 -15.98 35.82
C GLN A 101 11.49 -17.17 35.00
N SER A 102 11.34 -17.10 33.67
CA SER A 102 11.81 -18.10 32.70
C SER A 102 12.38 -17.38 31.46
N GLY A 103 13.26 -18.02 30.69
CA GLY A 103 13.89 -17.40 29.54
C GLY A 103 14.99 -16.38 29.92
N LYS A 104 15.49 -15.64 28.92
CA LYS A 104 16.61 -14.70 29.08
C LYS A 104 16.14 -13.25 29.18
N TYR A 105 15.08 -12.90 28.46
CA TYR A 105 14.66 -11.51 28.29
C TYR A 105 13.18 -11.30 28.56
N LYS A 106 12.86 -10.17 29.17
CA LYS A 106 11.53 -9.57 29.15
C LYS A 106 11.43 -8.62 27.96
N VAL A 107 10.45 -8.83 27.08
CA VAL A 107 10.27 -8.04 25.86
C VAL A 107 9.00 -7.21 26.00
N TYR A 108 9.14 -5.91 25.87
CA TYR A 108 8.05 -4.93 25.94
C TYR A 108 7.79 -4.41 24.54
N ILE A 109 6.64 -4.76 23.96
CA ILE A 109 6.19 -4.33 22.64
C ILE A 109 5.19 -3.20 22.85
N ILE A 110 5.52 -1.98 22.41
CA ILE A 110 4.65 -0.82 22.49
C ILE A 110 4.25 -0.45 21.07
N ASP A 111 3.01 -0.76 20.71
CA ASP A 111 2.48 -0.46 19.38
C ASP A 111 1.90 0.95 19.34
N GLU A 112 1.96 1.59 18.18
CA GLU A 112 1.56 2.98 17.90
C GLU A 112 2.14 3.98 18.92
N VAL A 113 3.42 3.81 19.26
CA VAL A 113 4.10 4.56 20.33
C VAL A 113 4.00 6.09 20.18
N HIS A 114 3.78 6.61 18.97
CA HIS A 114 3.56 8.03 18.71
C HIS A 114 2.26 8.58 19.37
N MET A 115 1.36 7.70 19.82
CA MET A 115 0.12 8.07 20.53
C MET A 115 0.32 8.34 22.01
N LEU A 116 1.49 8.02 22.57
CA LEU A 116 1.80 8.31 23.96
C LEU A 116 1.79 9.82 24.23
N SER A 117 1.27 10.21 25.39
CA SER A 117 1.35 11.60 25.85
C SER A 117 2.81 12.03 26.07
N GLN A 118 3.10 13.32 25.96
CA GLN A 118 4.44 13.87 26.22
C GLN A 118 4.97 13.50 27.61
N ALA A 119 4.09 13.48 28.60
CA ALA A 119 4.46 13.11 29.97
C ALA A 119 4.77 11.61 30.11
N ALA A 120 4.05 10.74 29.37
CA ALA A 120 4.31 9.30 29.27
C ALA A 120 5.66 9.04 28.58
N PHE A 121 5.96 9.73 27.49
CA PHE A 121 7.27 9.66 26.84
C PHE A 121 8.40 10.06 27.81
N ASN A 122 8.26 11.16 28.53
CA ASN A 122 9.28 11.60 29.47
C ASN A 122 9.52 10.61 30.63
N ALA A 123 8.47 9.95 31.12
CA ALA A 123 8.58 8.90 32.13
C ALA A 123 9.34 7.67 31.59
N PHE A 124 9.19 7.37 30.29
CA PHE A 124 9.80 6.22 29.64
C PHE A 124 11.27 6.46 29.25
N LEU A 125 11.66 7.72 28.95
CA LEU A 125 13.02 8.08 28.49
C LEU A 125 14.10 7.58 29.43
N LYS A 126 13.92 7.72 30.75
CA LYS A 126 14.90 7.27 31.76
C LYS A 126 15.17 5.76 31.66
N THR A 127 14.13 4.98 31.43
CA THR A 127 14.25 3.51 31.28
C THR A 127 14.91 3.12 29.97
N LEU A 128 14.72 3.92 28.89
CA LEU A 128 15.40 3.72 27.61
C LEU A 128 16.87 4.15 27.62
N GLU A 129 17.26 5.06 28.54
CA GLU A 129 18.66 5.49 28.71
C GLU A 129 19.49 4.43 29.43
N GLU A 130 18.93 3.84 30.49
CA GLU A 130 19.59 2.83 31.28
C GLU A 130 18.68 1.61 31.48
N PRO A 131 18.42 0.85 30.41
CA PRO A 131 17.54 -0.31 30.48
C PRO A 131 18.24 -1.46 31.24
N PRO A 132 17.52 -2.21 32.10
CA PRO A 132 18.06 -3.42 32.72
C PRO A 132 18.53 -4.42 31.66
N ALA A 133 19.61 -5.15 31.93
CA ALA A 133 20.23 -6.08 30.99
C ALA A 133 19.30 -7.18 30.45
N HIS A 134 18.24 -7.51 31.19
CA HIS A 134 17.22 -8.48 30.81
C HIS A 134 16.02 -7.90 30.08
N ALA A 135 15.96 -6.57 29.87
CA ALA A 135 14.82 -5.91 29.23
C ALA A 135 15.13 -5.54 27.79
N ILE A 136 14.19 -5.82 26.89
CA ILE A 136 14.21 -5.41 25.49
C ILE A 136 12.93 -4.64 25.20
N PHE A 137 13.08 -3.46 24.61
CA PHE A 137 11.97 -2.63 24.18
C PHE A 137 11.84 -2.66 22.66
N ILE A 138 10.63 -2.92 22.15
CA ILE A 138 10.30 -2.85 20.73
C ILE A 138 9.18 -1.85 20.57
N LEU A 139 9.52 -0.66 20.11
CA LEU A 139 8.59 0.41 19.84
C LEU A 139 8.13 0.29 18.38
N ALA A 140 6.82 0.30 18.13
CA ALA A 140 6.30 0.29 16.78
C ALA A 140 5.49 1.57 16.50
N THR A 141 5.63 2.13 15.29
CA THR A 141 4.92 3.35 14.90
C THR A 141 4.63 3.37 13.40
N THR A 142 3.50 3.98 13.05
CA THR A 142 3.19 4.35 11.66
C THR A 142 3.73 5.75 11.30
N GLU A 143 4.07 6.58 12.29
CA GLU A 143 4.44 7.99 12.11
C GLU A 143 5.82 8.31 12.75
N LYS A 144 6.89 7.89 12.06
CA LYS A 144 8.28 8.11 12.50
C LYS A 144 8.58 9.59 12.83
N HIS A 145 8.01 10.50 12.05
CA HIS A 145 8.23 11.94 12.20
C HIS A 145 7.68 12.54 13.51
N LYS A 146 6.75 11.84 14.20
CA LYS A 146 6.22 12.22 15.50
C LYS A 146 7.06 11.71 16.68
N ILE A 147 8.05 10.86 16.42
CA ILE A 147 8.92 10.32 17.47
C ILE A 147 10.01 11.32 17.83
N LEU A 148 10.21 11.53 19.12
CA LEU A 148 11.21 12.45 19.64
C LEU A 148 12.63 12.05 19.21
N PRO A 149 13.48 12.99 18.80
CA PRO A 149 14.89 12.71 18.45
C PRO A 149 15.66 12.02 19.57
N THR A 150 15.31 12.28 20.82
CA THR A 150 15.88 11.64 22.01
C THR A 150 15.62 10.13 22.08
N ILE A 151 14.50 9.64 21.53
CA ILE A 151 14.18 8.22 21.40
C ILE A 151 14.88 7.63 20.18
N LEU A 152 14.84 8.35 19.03
CA LEU A 152 15.49 7.90 17.81
C LEU A 152 16.98 7.61 17.99
N SER A 153 17.67 8.42 18.81
CA SER A 153 19.11 8.26 19.08
C SER A 153 19.45 7.07 19.98
N ARG A 154 18.45 6.44 20.64
CA ARG A 154 18.62 5.32 21.57
C ARG A 154 18.12 4.00 21.05
N CYS A 155 17.41 4.02 19.92
CA CYS A 155 16.82 2.82 19.32
C CYS A 155 17.57 2.40 18.07
N GLN A 156 17.67 1.09 17.84
CA GLN A 156 18.00 0.56 16.54
C GLN A 156 16.75 0.63 15.66
N ILE A 157 16.82 1.39 14.55
CA ILE A 157 15.67 1.70 13.72
C ILE A 157 15.57 0.70 12.57
N PHE A 158 14.35 0.17 12.36
CA PHE A 158 13.98 -0.71 11.25
C PHE A 158 12.80 -0.11 10.49
N ASP A 159 13.03 0.26 9.25
CA ASP A 159 12.02 0.85 8.38
C ASP A 159 11.34 -0.25 7.55
N PHE A 160 10.09 -0.57 7.89
CA PHE A 160 9.24 -1.53 7.18
C PHE A 160 8.66 -0.89 5.93
N ASN A 161 8.85 -1.53 4.81
CA ASN A 161 8.34 -1.07 3.54
C ASN A 161 6.94 -1.63 3.24
N ARG A 162 6.21 -0.97 2.32
CA ARG A 162 5.02 -1.57 1.70
C ARG A 162 5.40 -2.88 1.03
N ILE A 163 4.54 -3.87 1.17
CA ILE A 163 4.72 -5.17 0.53
C ILE A 163 4.33 -5.03 -0.94
N LYS A 164 5.10 -5.61 -1.84
CA LYS A 164 4.80 -5.56 -3.27
C LYS A 164 3.49 -6.27 -3.57
N VAL A 165 2.73 -5.73 -4.52
CA VAL A 165 1.45 -6.31 -4.96
C VAL A 165 1.60 -7.77 -5.36
N ARG A 166 2.67 -8.11 -6.07
CA ARG A 166 2.99 -9.48 -6.46
C ARG A 166 3.14 -10.42 -5.25
N ASP A 167 3.93 -10.01 -4.25
CA ASP A 167 4.19 -10.83 -3.06
C ASP A 167 2.90 -11.07 -2.25
N ILE A 168 2.00 -10.04 -2.21
CA ILE A 168 0.68 -10.17 -1.58
C ILE A 168 -0.19 -11.14 -2.37
N ALA A 169 -0.27 -11.01 -3.70
CA ALA A 169 -1.10 -11.86 -4.55
C ALA A 169 -0.65 -13.32 -4.49
N GLU A 170 0.67 -13.58 -4.52
CA GLU A 170 1.24 -14.92 -4.36
C GLU A 170 0.84 -15.53 -3.00
N HIS A 171 0.95 -14.77 -1.90
CA HIS A 171 0.59 -15.25 -0.57
C HIS A 171 -0.92 -15.50 -0.41
N LEU A 172 -1.77 -14.64 -1.01
CA LEU A 172 -3.22 -14.87 -1.06
C LEU A 172 -3.56 -16.14 -1.84
N GLY A 173 -2.83 -16.45 -2.92
CA GLY A 173 -2.97 -17.69 -3.70
C GLY A 173 -2.64 -18.95 -2.87
N GLU A 174 -1.58 -18.89 -2.07
CA GLU A 174 -1.25 -19.98 -1.13
C GLU A 174 -2.36 -20.19 -0.11
N ILE A 175 -2.93 -19.11 0.43
CA ILE A 175 -4.03 -19.17 1.39
C ILE A 175 -5.29 -19.71 0.73
N ALA A 176 -5.65 -19.25 -0.47
CA ALA A 176 -6.79 -19.74 -1.24
C ALA A 176 -6.68 -21.25 -1.46
N THR A 177 -5.51 -21.74 -1.86
CA THR A 177 -5.25 -23.18 -2.03
C THR A 177 -5.45 -23.97 -0.73
N ARG A 178 -4.96 -23.46 0.40
CA ARG A 178 -5.11 -24.10 1.73
C ARG A 178 -6.57 -24.13 2.20
N GLU A 179 -7.36 -23.11 1.83
CA GLU A 179 -8.79 -23.04 2.19
C GLU A 179 -9.71 -23.76 1.17
N GLY A 180 -9.14 -24.33 0.09
CA GLY A 180 -9.91 -24.98 -0.97
C GLY A 180 -10.77 -23.99 -1.75
N ILE A 181 -10.24 -22.78 -1.99
CA ILE A 181 -10.85 -21.71 -2.76
C ILE A 181 -10.17 -21.66 -4.13
N GLU A 182 -10.96 -21.71 -5.19
CA GLU A 182 -10.50 -21.49 -6.56
C GLU A 182 -10.49 -19.99 -6.82
N ALA A 183 -9.31 -19.42 -7.13
CA ALA A 183 -9.17 -17.99 -7.34
C ALA A 183 -8.37 -17.71 -8.60
N GLU A 184 -8.91 -16.87 -9.48
CA GLU A 184 -8.19 -16.36 -10.64
C GLU A 184 -7.03 -15.46 -10.18
N GLN A 185 -5.90 -15.53 -10.87
CA GLN A 185 -4.71 -14.75 -10.53
C GLN A 185 -4.99 -13.25 -10.61
N GLU A 186 -5.76 -12.82 -11.61
CA GLU A 186 -6.24 -11.44 -11.78
C GLU A 186 -7.10 -10.98 -10.60
N ALA A 187 -7.95 -11.85 -10.06
CA ALA A 187 -8.78 -11.56 -8.90
C ALA A 187 -7.93 -11.28 -7.66
N LEU A 188 -6.95 -12.15 -7.38
CA LEU A 188 -6.01 -11.99 -6.26
C LEU A 188 -5.15 -10.73 -6.43
N HIS A 189 -4.78 -10.39 -7.66
CA HIS A 189 -4.02 -9.19 -7.97
C HIS A 189 -4.82 -7.92 -7.65
N VAL A 190 -6.10 -7.85 -7.98
CA VAL A 190 -7.00 -6.73 -7.64
C VAL A 190 -7.11 -6.56 -6.12
N ILE A 191 -7.26 -7.66 -5.37
CA ILE A 191 -7.28 -7.61 -3.90
C ILE A 191 -5.95 -7.04 -3.37
N ALA A 192 -4.83 -7.52 -3.89
CA ALA A 192 -3.50 -7.08 -3.50
C ALA A 192 -3.26 -5.58 -3.80
N GLN A 193 -3.70 -5.09 -4.95
CA GLN A 193 -3.63 -3.67 -5.29
C GLN A 193 -4.47 -2.81 -4.34
N LYS A 194 -5.72 -3.25 -4.06
CA LYS A 194 -6.62 -2.53 -3.16
C LYS A 194 -6.08 -2.42 -1.73
N ALA A 195 -5.25 -3.36 -1.31
CA ALA A 195 -4.62 -3.39 0.01
C ALA A 195 -3.43 -2.42 0.16
N ASP A 196 -2.96 -1.81 -0.92
CA ASP A 196 -1.93 -0.77 -0.92
C ASP A 196 -0.67 -1.15 -0.10
N GLY A 197 -0.20 -2.38 -0.28
CA GLY A 197 1.00 -2.89 0.38
C GLY A 197 0.83 -3.34 1.84
N ALA A 198 -0.40 -3.41 2.36
CA ALA A 198 -0.72 -3.84 3.72
C ALA A 198 -1.29 -5.28 3.74
N MET A 199 -0.53 -6.27 4.17
CA MET A 199 -0.97 -7.68 4.22
C MET A 199 -2.22 -7.88 5.08
N ARG A 200 -2.33 -7.16 6.21
CA ARG A 200 -3.52 -7.26 7.08
C ARG A 200 -4.79 -6.84 6.36
N ASP A 201 -4.72 -5.76 5.58
CA ASP A 201 -5.86 -5.25 4.83
C ASP A 201 -6.17 -6.16 3.63
N ALA A 202 -5.13 -6.72 2.98
CA ALA A 202 -5.29 -7.73 1.93
C ALA A 202 -6.08 -8.96 2.41
N LEU A 203 -5.72 -9.49 3.58
CA LEU A 203 -6.42 -10.63 4.17
C LEU A 203 -7.85 -10.28 4.59
N SER A 204 -8.10 -9.06 5.08
CA SER A 204 -9.44 -8.61 5.44
C SER A 204 -10.33 -8.44 4.20
N ILE A 205 -9.77 -7.88 3.11
CA ILE A 205 -10.45 -7.76 1.81
C ILE A 205 -10.71 -9.15 1.22
N PHE A 206 -9.74 -10.07 1.32
CA PHE A 206 -9.90 -11.45 0.87
C PHE A 206 -11.07 -12.14 1.58
N ASP A 207 -11.16 -12.06 2.91
CA ASP A 207 -12.27 -12.61 3.69
C ASP A 207 -13.62 -12.02 3.24
N GLN A 208 -13.68 -10.70 3.02
CA GLN A 208 -14.89 -10.03 2.53
C GLN A 208 -15.32 -10.57 1.16
N VAL A 209 -14.37 -10.72 0.24
CA VAL A 209 -14.64 -11.21 -1.12
C VAL A 209 -15.07 -12.68 -1.09
N VAL A 210 -14.40 -13.52 -0.30
CA VAL A 210 -14.76 -14.94 -0.10
C VAL A 210 -16.17 -15.07 0.48
N ALA A 211 -16.53 -14.22 1.44
CA ALA A 211 -17.89 -14.22 2.01
C ALA A 211 -18.96 -13.87 0.98
N PHE A 212 -18.63 -13.07 -0.05
CA PHE A 212 -19.55 -12.67 -1.11
C PHE A 212 -19.59 -13.67 -2.27
N CYS A 213 -18.41 -14.08 -2.79
CA CYS A 213 -18.29 -14.92 -3.99
C CYS A 213 -18.33 -16.42 -3.68
N GLY A 214 -18.15 -16.82 -2.39
CA GLY A 214 -18.01 -18.22 -2.02
C GLY A 214 -16.63 -18.78 -2.35
N ARG A 215 -16.58 -20.00 -2.91
CA ARG A 215 -15.33 -20.73 -3.16
C ARG A 215 -14.73 -20.52 -4.55
N ASN A 216 -15.36 -19.72 -5.38
CA ASN A 216 -14.88 -19.43 -6.74
C ASN A 216 -14.73 -17.93 -6.91
N LEU A 217 -13.48 -17.44 -6.85
CA LEU A 217 -13.15 -16.01 -6.97
C LEU A 217 -12.79 -15.70 -8.40
N THR A 218 -13.76 -15.27 -9.19
CA THR A 218 -13.52 -14.75 -10.54
C THR A 218 -13.15 -13.26 -10.50
N TYR A 219 -12.36 -12.81 -11.47
CA TYR A 219 -12.01 -11.38 -11.61
C TYR A 219 -13.23 -10.48 -11.62
N GLN A 220 -14.28 -10.86 -12.39
CA GLN A 220 -15.50 -10.06 -12.56
C GLN A 220 -16.28 -9.90 -11.24
N GLU A 221 -16.39 -10.93 -10.43
CA GLU A 221 -17.07 -10.87 -9.14
C GLU A 221 -16.27 -10.04 -8.12
N VAL A 222 -14.94 -10.17 -8.13
CA VAL A 222 -14.06 -9.40 -7.25
C VAL A 222 -14.13 -7.91 -7.53
N ILE A 223 -14.01 -7.48 -8.81
CA ILE A 223 -14.10 -6.06 -9.15
C ILE A 223 -15.48 -5.49 -8.82
N ARG A 224 -16.55 -6.28 -9.02
CA ARG A 224 -17.93 -5.87 -8.66
C ARG A 224 -18.06 -5.69 -7.14
N ASN A 225 -17.57 -6.65 -6.33
CA ASN A 225 -17.64 -6.57 -4.86
C ASN A 225 -16.82 -5.42 -4.30
N LEU A 226 -15.60 -5.22 -4.81
CA LEU A 226 -14.70 -4.17 -4.33
C LEU A 226 -14.99 -2.79 -4.93
N ASN A 227 -16.01 -2.69 -5.79
CA ASN A 227 -16.34 -1.49 -6.54
C ASN A 227 -15.10 -0.91 -7.25
N VAL A 228 -14.36 -1.78 -7.95
CA VAL A 228 -13.19 -1.42 -8.77
C VAL A 228 -13.63 -1.39 -10.22
N LEU A 229 -13.33 -0.29 -10.90
CA LEU A 229 -13.64 -0.17 -12.31
C LEU A 229 -12.68 -1.03 -13.14
N ASP A 230 -13.22 -1.83 -14.06
CA ASP A 230 -12.44 -2.69 -14.94
C ASP A 230 -11.47 -1.87 -15.79
N TYR A 231 -10.23 -2.36 -15.94
CA TYR A 231 -9.22 -1.76 -16.83
C TYR A 231 -9.72 -1.53 -18.25
N GLU A 232 -10.63 -2.38 -18.74
CA GLU A 232 -11.20 -2.27 -20.08
C GLU A 232 -11.88 -0.92 -20.33
N TYR A 233 -12.50 -0.31 -19.31
CA TYR A 233 -13.09 1.02 -19.43
C TYR A 233 -12.04 2.08 -19.74
N TYR A 234 -10.88 2.02 -19.06
CA TYR A 234 -9.81 3.00 -19.29
C TYR A 234 -9.15 2.82 -20.64
N PHE A 235 -8.98 1.57 -21.10
CA PHE A 235 -8.55 1.32 -22.48
C PHE A 235 -9.49 1.93 -23.51
N ARG A 236 -10.80 1.72 -23.35
CA ARG A 236 -11.84 2.32 -24.24
C ARG A 236 -11.83 3.84 -24.18
N VAL A 237 -11.67 4.45 -22.99
CA VAL A 237 -11.55 5.92 -22.85
C VAL A 237 -10.40 6.46 -23.68
N VAL A 238 -9.21 5.86 -23.57
CA VAL A 238 -8.02 6.32 -24.32
C VAL A 238 -8.21 6.10 -25.82
N ASP A 239 -8.85 5.02 -26.25
CA ASP A 239 -9.16 4.79 -27.65
C ASP A 239 -10.11 5.88 -28.21
N HIS A 240 -11.18 6.26 -27.49
CA HIS A 240 -12.04 7.38 -27.85
C HIS A 240 -11.26 8.73 -27.87
N MET A 241 -10.34 8.95 -26.91
CA MET A 241 -9.50 10.15 -26.89
C MET A 241 -8.58 10.22 -28.12
N LEU A 242 -7.96 9.10 -28.51
CA LEU A 242 -7.11 9.01 -29.69
C LEU A 242 -7.89 9.15 -31.00
N ALA A 243 -9.14 8.72 -31.01
CA ALA A 243 -10.08 8.87 -32.13
C ALA A 243 -10.77 10.25 -32.18
N GLU A 244 -10.53 11.15 -31.21
CA GLU A 244 -11.19 12.46 -31.08
C GLU A 244 -12.74 12.34 -30.93
N ASP A 245 -13.21 11.20 -30.38
CA ASP A 245 -14.64 10.86 -30.25
C ASP A 245 -15.24 11.34 -28.91
N ILE A 246 -15.65 12.61 -28.88
CA ILE A 246 -16.28 13.22 -27.71
C ILE A 246 -17.60 12.52 -27.35
N PRO A 247 -18.53 12.23 -28.29
CA PRO A 247 -19.77 11.52 -27.94
C PRO A 247 -19.49 10.15 -27.30
N GLY A 248 -18.55 9.37 -27.84
CA GLY A 248 -18.21 8.05 -27.34
C GLY A 248 -17.69 8.08 -25.89
N VAL A 249 -16.80 9.02 -25.57
CA VAL A 249 -16.26 9.12 -24.19
C VAL A 249 -17.31 9.59 -23.19
N LEU A 250 -18.24 10.48 -23.58
CA LEU A 250 -19.33 10.93 -22.70
C LEU A 250 -20.34 9.81 -22.43
N MET A 251 -20.70 9.03 -23.44
CA MET A 251 -21.57 7.86 -23.28
C MET A 251 -20.93 6.79 -22.38
N LEU A 252 -19.62 6.62 -22.50
CA LEU A 252 -18.88 5.70 -21.64
C LEU A 252 -18.84 6.18 -20.18
N LEU A 253 -18.66 7.49 -19.93
CA LEU A 253 -18.79 8.06 -18.60
C LEU A 253 -20.18 7.79 -18.02
N ASP A 254 -21.24 8.02 -18.80
CA ASP A 254 -22.62 7.77 -18.36
C ASP A 254 -22.86 6.29 -18.04
N GLU A 255 -22.31 5.36 -18.84
CA GLU A 255 -22.35 3.92 -18.56
C GLU A 255 -21.69 3.60 -17.20
N VAL A 256 -20.51 4.18 -16.91
CA VAL A 256 -19.77 3.99 -15.66
C VAL A 256 -20.56 4.53 -14.47
N MET A 257 -21.13 5.74 -14.61
CA MET A 257 -21.93 6.36 -13.55
C MET A 257 -23.22 5.57 -13.26
N ASN A 258 -23.90 5.05 -14.31
CA ASN A 258 -25.11 4.24 -14.16
C ASN A 258 -24.84 2.87 -13.49
N ARG A 259 -23.60 2.38 -13.52
CA ARG A 259 -23.15 1.21 -12.75
C ARG A 259 -22.84 1.51 -11.28
N GLY A 260 -22.99 2.77 -10.84
CA GLY A 260 -22.79 3.21 -9.47
C GLY A 260 -21.34 3.59 -9.12
N PHE A 261 -20.47 3.76 -10.10
CA PHE A 261 -19.11 4.25 -9.87
C PHE A 261 -19.11 5.78 -9.67
N ASP A 262 -18.21 6.23 -8.82
CA ASP A 262 -17.98 7.65 -8.57
C ASP A 262 -17.08 8.28 -9.64
N ALA A 263 -17.44 9.47 -10.11
CA ALA A 263 -16.70 10.16 -11.16
C ALA A 263 -15.27 10.57 -10.72
N HIS A 264 -15.04 10.79 -9.42
CA HIS A 264 -13.70 11.07 -8.91
C HIS A 264 -12.78 9.85 -9.02
N HIS A 265 -13.28 8.68 -8.61
CA HIS A 265 -12.56 7.41 -8.79
C HIS A 265 -12.26 7.11 -10.26
N PHE A 266 -13.21 7.45 -11.17
CA PHE A 266 -13.00 7.29 -12.60
C PHE A 266 -11.85 8.18 -13.11
N ILE A 267 -11.80 9.46 -12.73
CA ILE A 267 -10.74 10.40 -13.14
C ILE A 267 -9.38 9.99 -12.54
N SER A 268 -9.33 9.66 -11.25
CA SER A 268 -8.09 9.20 -10.60
C SER A 268 -7.57 7.91 -11.23
N GLY A 269 -8.47 6.97 -11.58
CA GLY A 269 -8.12 5.75 -12.29
C GLY A 269 -7.63 6.01 -13.72
N LEU A 270 -8.21 6.97 -14.44
CA LEU A 270 -7.75 7.39 -15.76
C LEU A 270 -6.32 7.97 -15.68
N GLY A 271 -6.03 8.77 -14.64
CA GLY A 271 -4.68 9.26 -14.39
C GLY A 271 -3.66 8.13 -14.17
N ALA A 272 -4.02 7.14 -13.36
CA ALA A 272 -3.20 5.95 -13.15
C ALA A 272 -2.98 5.16 -14.46
N HIS A 273 -4.02 5.02 -15.28
CA HIS A 273 -3.95 4.35 -16.59
C HIS A 273 -3.02 5.07 -17.56
N LEU A 274 -3.14 6.40 -17.70
CA LEU A 274 -2.26 7.22 -18.53
C LEU A 274 -0.79 7.14 -18.07
N ARG A 275 -0.55 7.15 -16.75
CA ARG A 275 0.79 6.93 -16.18
C ARG A 275 1.33 5.55 -16.57
N ASN A 276 0.51 4.50 -16.52
CA ASN A 276 0.92 3.16 -16.89
C ASN A 276 1.26 3.05 -18.39
N LEU A 277 0.50 3.71 -19.27
CA LEU A 277 0.83 3.82 -20.69
C LEU A 277 2.18 4.51 -20.89
N MET A 278 2.46 5.58 -20.13
CA MET A 278 3.74 6.29 -20.19
C MET A 278 4.90 5.37 -19.79
N VAL A 279 4.74 4.61 -18.70
CA VAL A 279 5.72 3.64 -18.21
C VAL A 279 6.02 2.56 -19.25
N CYS A 280 5.03 2.17 -20.07
CA CYS A 280 5.21 1.19 -21.13
C CYS A 280 6.00 1.69 -22.35
N LYS A 281 6.30 2.99 -22.44
CA LYS A 281 7.08 3.53 -23.58
C LYS A 281 8.55 3.14 -23.55
N ASP A 282 9.11 2.89 -22.37
CA ASP A 282 10.51 2.50 -22.21
C ASP A 282 10.60 1.10 -21.58
N PRO A 283 11.33 0.16 -22.20
CA PRO A 283 11.51 -1.19 -21.63
C PRO A 283 12.08 -1.20 -20.20
N GLN A 284 12.90 -0.21 -19.83
CA GLN A 284 13.48 -0.14 -18.48
C GLN A 284 12.45 0.17 -17.40
N THR A 285 11.39 0.91 -17.75
CA THR A 285 10.35 1.32 -16.82
C THR A 285 9.18 0.33 -16.73
N ILE A 286 9.10 -0.68 -17.59
CA ILE A 286 8.05 -1.72 -17.55
C ILE A 286 8.01 -2.44 -16.19
N SER A 287 9.15 -2.58 -15.52
CA SER A 287 9.23 -3.17 -14.17
C SER A 287 8.48 -2.37 -13.09
N LEU A 288 8.08 -1.12 -13.39
CA LEU A 288 7.28 -0.25 -12.52
C LEU A 288 5.77 -0.48 -12.67
N LEU A 289 5.35 -1.34 -13.61
CA LEU A 289 3.95 -1.73 -13.75
C LEU A 289 3.59 -2.77 -12.68
N GLU A 290 2.56 -2.46 -11.93
CA GLU A 290 1.98 -3.35 -10.93
C GLU A 290 0.69 -3.99 -11.48
N VAL A 291 0.80 -4.69 -12.62
CA VAL A 291 -0.31 -5.38 -13.30
C VAL A 291 0.11 -6.79 -13.70
N THR A 292 -0.87 -7.63 -14.05
CA THR A 292 -0.60 -8.98 -14.57
C THR A 292 0.01 -8.93 -15.97
N GLU A 293 0.65 -10.02 -16.41
CA GLU A 293 1.28 -10.07 -17.73
C GLU A 293 0.26 -9.86 -18.86
N SER A 294 -0.95 -10.42 -18.72
CA SER A 294 -2.04 -10.24 -19.68
C SER A 294 -2.44 -8.78 -19.87
N VAL A 295 -2.55 -8.04 -18.77
CA VAL A 295 -2.87 -6.61 -18.79
C VAL A 295 -1.67 -5.78 -19.28
N ALA A 296 -0.44 -6.16 -18.94
CA ALA A 296 0.77 -5.49 -19.40
C ALA A 296 0.91 -5.50 -20.92
N GLU A 297 0.54 -6.60 -21.60
CA GLU A 297 0.54 -6.67 -23.07
C GLU A 297 -0.49 -5.72 -23.70
N LYS A 298 -1.69 -5.57 -23.10
CA LYS A 298 -2.67 -4.56 -23.54
C LYS A 298 -2.11 -3.14 -23.40
N TYR A 299 -1.44 -2.84 -22.28
CA TYR A 299 -0.78 -1.54 -22.08
C TYR A 299 0.29 -1.28 -23.13
N LYS A 300 1.16 -2.23 -23.45
CA LYS A 300 2.19 -2.09 -24.49
C LYS A 300 1.56 -1.78 -25.84
N THR A 301 0.49 -2.50 -26.19
CA THR A 301 -0.21 -2.31 -27.45
C THR A 301 -0.79 -0.90 -27.56
N GLN A 302 -1.57 -0.44 -26.59
CA GLN A 302 -2.16 0.90 -26.61
C GLN A 302 -1.09 1.99 -26.48
N ALA A 303 -0.04 1.78 -25.68
CA ALA A 303 1.06 2.72 -25.56
C ALA A 303 1.75 2.96 -26.89
N SER A 304 1.86 1.97 -27.78
CA SER A 304 2.44 2.15 -29.12
C SER A 304 1.69 3.19 -29.96
N SER A 305 0.38 3.28 -29.79
CA SER A 305 -0.53 4.18 -30.54
C SER A 305 -0.58 5.60 -29.95
N ALA A 306 -0.24 5.79 -28.68
CA ALA A 306 -0.29 7.09 -28.01
C ALA A 306 1.08 7.79 -28.01
N ASP A 307 1.14 9.07 -28.37
CA ASP A 307 2.36 9.88 -28.29
C ASP A 307 2.69 10.28 -26.85
N VAL A 308 3.98 10.28 -26.48
CA VAL A 308 4.46 10.67 -25.13
C VAL A 308 3.97 12.05 -24.73
N ARG A 309 4.01 12.99 -25.66
CA ARG A 309 3.59 14.37 -25.39
C ARG A 309 2.07 14.48 -25.17
N PHE A 310 1.28 13.68 -25.90
CA PHE A 310 -0.16 13.57 -25.68
C PHE A 310 -0.45 13.06 -24.26
N MET A 311 0.26 11.99 -23.83
CA MET A 311 0.06 11.42 -22.49
C MET A 311 0.44 12.39 -21.37
N LEU A 312 1.52 13.19 -21.54
CA LEU A 312 1.91 14.22 -20.57
C LEU A 312 0.85 15.31 -20.43
N GLU A 313 0.40 15.87 -21.57
CA GLU A 313 -0.66 16.90 -21.56
C GLU A 313 -1.98 16.34 -20.98
N ALA A 314 -2.32 15.07 -21.30
CA ALA A 314 -3.49 14.41 -20.73
C ALA A 314 -3.37 14.21 -19.21
N LEU A 315 -2.21 13.81 -18.70
CA LEU A 315 -1.94 13.68 -17.27
C LEU A 315 -2.07 15.02 -16.53
N GLU A 316 -1.60 16.12 -17.11
CA GLU A 316 -1.74 17.46 -16.53
C GLU A 316 -3.21 17.88 -16.41
N ILE A 317 -4.02 17.61 -17.44
CA ILE A 317 -5.45 17.91 -17.45
C ILE A 317 -6.18 17.06 -16.41
N VAL A 318 -5.91 15.75 -16.36
CA VAL A 318 -6.51 14.83 -15.38
C VAL A 318 -6.13 15.25 -13.95
N ASN A 319 -4.86 15.56 -13.68
CA ASN A 319 -4.40 16.03 -12.37
C ASN A 319 -5.06 17.36 -11.96
N SER A 320 -5.26 18.28 -12.91
CA SER A 320 -6.00 19.52 -12.65
C SER A 320 -7.45 19.25 -12.25
N CYS A 321 -8.12 18.33 -12.95
CA CYS A 321 -9.47 17.92 -12.62
C CYS A 321 -9.56 17.29 -11.22
N ASP A 322 -8.65 16.37 -10.89
CA ASP A 322 -8.60 15.68 -9.61
C ASP A 322 -8.47 16.68 -8.44
N ASN A 323 -7.55 17.64 -8.56
CA ASN A 323 -7.35 18.70 -7.58
C ASN A 323 -8.56 19.62 -7.40
N GLN A 324 -9.29 19.92 -8.48
CA GLN A 324 -10.44 20.81 -8.47
C GLN A 324 -11.76 20.09 -8.10
N TYR A 325 -11.79 18.77 -8.14
CA TYR A 325 -13.01 17.98 -7.99
C TYR A 325 -13.77 18.30 -6.69
N ARG A 326 -13.06 18.33 -5.57
CA ARG A 326 -13.65 18.56 -4.24
C ARG A 326 -14.20 19.98 -4.05
N THR A 327 -13.65 20.96 -4.77
CA THR A 327 -14.04 22.37 -4.65
C THR A 327 -15.04 22.80 -5.70
N SER A 328 -15.28 21.94 -6.69
CA SER A 328 -16.22 22.23 -7.78
C SER A 328 -17.68 22.22 -7.30
N ARG A 329 -18.46 23.20 -7.72
CA ARG A 329 -19.92 23.23 -7.50
C ARG A 329 -20.68 22.19 -8.34
N SER A 330 -20.10 21.75 -9.45
CA SER A 330 -20.69 20.75 -10.34
C SER A 330 -19.60 19.73 -10.75
N PRO A 331 -19.30 18.74 -9.85
CA PRO A 331 -18.23 17.78 -10.12
C PRO A 331 -18.43 16.98 -11.41
N ARG A 332 -19.66 16.57 -11.72
CA ARG A 332 -19.97 15.84 -12.96
C ARG A 332 -19.62 16.66 -14.19
N LEU A 333 -20.04 17.94 -14.26
CA LEU A 333 -19.72 18.81 -15.37
C LEU A 333 -18.22 19.04 -15.53
N LEU A 334 -17.48 19.14 -14.41
CA LEU A 334 -16.02 19.26 -14.43
C LEU A 334 -15.38 18.05 -15.12
N VAL A 335 -15.84 16.83 -14.79
CA VAL A 335 -15.35 15.59 -15.42
C VAL A 335 -15.70 15.54 -16.89
N GLU A 336 -16.94 15.86 -17.26
CA GLU A 336 -17.38 15.90 -18.67
C GLU A 336 -16.54 16.88 -19.50
N LEU A 337 -16.31 18.10 -18.98
CA LEU A 337 -15.43 19.10 -19.62
C LEU A 337 -13.99 18.60 -19.77
N THR A 338 -13.47 17.94 -18.74
CA THR A 338 -12.14 17.34 -18.76
C THR A 338 -12.01 16.31 -19.88
N LEU A 339 -12.99 15.41 -20.02
CA LEU A 339 -13.01 14.39 -21.06
C LEU A 339 -13.09 15.02 -22.46
N MET A 340 -13.93 16.06 -22.64
CA MET A 340 -13.99 16.81 -23.90
C MET A 340 -12.65 17.47 -24.25
N GLN A 341 -11.95 18.06 -23.26
CA GLN A 341 -10.61 18.65 -23.43
C GLN A 341 -9.59 17.59 -23.84
N LEU A 342 -9.62 16.41 -23.21
CA LEU A 342 -8.73 15.29 -23.52
C LEU A 342 -8.92 14.80 -24.96
N CYS A 343 -10.15 14.62 -25.42
CA CYS A 343 -10.45 14.26 -26.82
C CYS A 343 -10.02 15.33 -27.82
N SER A 344 -10.00 16.61 -27.41
CA SER A 344 -9.64 17.73 -28.29
C SER A 344 -8.12 18.00 -28.36
N LEU A 345 -7.29 17.31 -27.58
CA LEU A 345 -5.84 17.53 -27.52
C LEU A 345 -5.17 17.35 -28.88
N LEU A 346 -5.48 16.28 -29.62
CA LEU A 346 -4.86 15.96 -30.90
C LEU A 346 -5.32 16.95 -31.98
N PHE A 347 -6.60 17.35 -31.97
CA PHE A 347 -7.15 18.34 -32.89
C PHE A 347 -6.45 19.71 -32.71
N ASN A 348 -6.36 20.18 -31.47
CA ASN A 348 -5.73 21.47 -31.17
C ASN A 348 -4.25 21.51 -31.58
N ARG A 349 -3.54 20.40 -31.49
CA ARG A 349 -2.16 20.28 -31.95
C ARG A 349 -2.03 20.42 -33.45
N ARG A 350 -2.85 19.70 -34.21
CA ARG A 350 -2.85 19.77 -35.69
C ARG A 350 -3.13 21.19 -36.18
N GLU A 351 -4.06 21.89 -35.55
CA GLU A 351 -4.36 23.31 -35.86
C GLU A 351 -3.20 24.25 -35.47
N GLY A 352 -2.59 24.05 -34.30
CA GLY A 352 -1.44 24.81 -33.84
C GLY A 352 -0.21 24.67 -34.77
N GLU A 353 0.04 23.45 -35.27
CA GLU A 353 1.12 23.20 -36.22
C GLU A 353 0.84 23.83 -37.60
N LYS A 354 -0.40 23.78 -38.08
CA LYS A 354 -0.81 24.47 -39.32
C LYS A 354 -0.62 25.97 -39.20
N LYS A 355 -0.97 26.61 -38.08
CA LYS A 355 -0.72 28.03 -37.83
C LYS A 355 0.77 28.36 -37.78
N LYS A 356 1.60 27.55 -37.14
CA LYS A 356 3.08 27.77 -37.12
C LYS A 356 3.71 27.61 -38.49
N ARG A 357 3.23 26.69 -39.35
CA ARG A 357 3.71 26.56 -40.72
C ARG A 357 3.33 27.78 -41.60
N ARG A 358 2.16 28.36 -41.39
CA ARG A 358 1.70 29.56 -42.08
C ARG A 358 2.45 30.83 -41.65
N LEU A 359 3.00 30.88 -40.45
CA LEU A 359 3.71 32.02 -39.89
C LEU A 359 5.22 31.97 -40.11
N LYS A 360 5.80 30.97 -40.80
CA LYS A 360 7.19 30.98 -41.18
C LYS A 360 7.43 32.08 -42.23
N PRO A 361 8.27 33.10 -41.96
CA PRO A 361 8.53 34.19 -42.93
C PRO A 361 9.15 33.60 -44.17
N PHE A 362 8.70 34.12 -45.30
CA PHE A 362 9.26 33.86 -46.62
C PHE A 362 10.76 34.19 -46.60
N ARG A 363 11.61 33.20 -46.64
CA ARG A 363 13.05 33.47 -46.83
C ARG A 363 13.23 34.04 -48.21
N ALA A 364 13.53 35.35 -48.29
CA ALA A 364 13.97 35.97 -49.52
C ALA A 364 15.19 35.21 -50.05
N ARG A 365 15.16 34.84 -51.31
CA ARG A 365 16.34 34.32 -52.03
C ARG A 365 17.38 35.41 -52.05
N PRO A 366 18.64 35.13 -51.69
CA PRO A 366 19.71 36.11 -51.98
C PRO A 366 19.88 36.24 -53.48
N ALA A 367 20.09 37.50 -53.91
CA ALA A 367 20.35 37.91 -55.27
C ALA A 367 21.70 37.39 -55.78
#